data_9d9cd2eed4c9f3528f48d0aa662149b3
#
_entry.id   9d9cd2eed4c9f3528f48d0aa662149b3
#
_cell.length_a   1.000
_cell.length_b   1.000
_cell.length_c   1.000
_cell.angle_alpha   90.00
_cell.angle_beta   90.00
_cell.angle_gamma   90.00
#
_symmetry.space_group_name_H-M   'P 1'
#
loop_
_entity.id
_entity.type
_entity.pdbx_description
1 polymer ?
#
loop_
_entity_poly.entity_id
_entity_poly.type
_entity_poly.pdbx_seq_one_letter_code
_entity_poly.pdbx_strand_id
1 'polypeptide(L)'
;MERQRWISRLANGAIGTLVGVYAFLDDLLLGPILIALTVWVPWYLVFGVAAGALTFVNIACCAWMQQRWDDWIRGYGAKLEARLEKLRRGRLLRHPLGWIARDSTVLLTIAAGLIGTVIVVAVTRLAGSKPIGRRQILFASVAYSVGFAATYTGIGVAIENLVRII
;
A
#
# COMPACT_ATOMS: atom_id res chain seq x y z
N MET A 1 2.59 10.57 32.58
CA MET A 1 1.61 10.88 31.52
C MET A 1 2.23 11.54 30.27
N GLU A 2 3.21 12.42 30.37
CA GLU A 2 3.85 13.07 29.20
C GLU A 2 4.64 12.11 28.31
N ARG A 3 5.40 11.18 28.90
CA ARG A 3 6.20 10.19 28.15
C ARG A 3 5.35 9.34 27.19
N GLN A 4 4.14 8.96 27.61
CA GLN A 4 3.22 8.20 26.76
C GLN A 4 2.67 9.03 25.60
N ARG A 5 2.43 10.34 25.80
CA ARG A 5 2.00 11.25 24.72
C ARG A 5 3.11 11.44 23.67
N TRP A 6 4.36 11.48 24.11
CA TRP A 6 5.51 11.61 23.22
C TRP A 6 5.69 10.37 22.35
N ILE A 7 5.63 9.19 22.94
CA ILE A 7 5.72 7.91 22.23
C ILE A 7 4.58 7.77 21.21
N SER A 8 3.36 8.24 21.54
CA SER A 8 2.22 8.19 20.60
C SER A 8 2.41 9.10 19.39
N ARG A 9 2.91 10.31 19.59
CA ARG A 9 3.19 11.23 18.48
C ARG A 9 4.29 10.69 17.57
N LEU A 10 5.33 10.09 18.14
CA LEU A 10 6.40 9.45 17.38
C LEU A 10 5.90 8.24 16.58
N ALA A 11 5.06 7.38 17.17
CA ALA A 11 4.51 6.21 16.46
C ALA A 11 3.56 6.63 15.31
N ASN A 12 2.71 7.64 15.52
CA ASN A 12 1.83 8.17 14.47
C ASN A 12 2.63 8.85 13.35
N GLY A 13 3.66 9.61 13.72
CA GLY A 13 4.58 10.19 12.75
C GLY A 13 5.32 9.11 11.96
N ALA A 14 5.81 8.06 12.63
CA ALA A 14 6.54 6.97 12.01
C ALA A 14 5.68 6.19 10.99
N ILE A 15 4.41 5.89 11.31
CA ILE A 15 3.52 5.17 10.37
C ILE A 15 3.19 6.06 9.16
N GLY A 16 2.83 7.33 9.38
CA GLY A 16 2.56 8.28 8.30
C GLY A 16 3.78 8.49 7.40
N THR A 17 4.96 8.62 8.01
CA THR A 17 6.23 8.74 7.29
C THR A 17 6.55 7.46 6.50
N LEU A 18 6.32 6.29 7.07
CA LEU A 18 6.60 5.00 6.45
C LEU A 18 5.69 4.77 5.23
N VAL A 19 4.40 5.10 5.34
CA VAL A 19 3.44 5.03 4.22
C VAL A 19 3.80 6.06 3.15
N GLY A 20 4.15 7.28 3.54
CA GLY A 20 4.57 8.34 2.61
C GLY A 20 5.89 8.01 1.90
N VAL A 21 6.88 7.53 2.64
CA VAL A 21 8.18 7.09 2.08
C VAL A 21 7.98 5.90 1.16
N TYR A 22 7.11 4.95 1.51
CA TYR A 22 6.82 3.79 0.68
C TYR A 22 6.19 4.21 -0.66
N ALA A 23 5.14 5.04 -0.63
CA ALA A 23 4.52 5.56 -1.85
C ALA A 23 5.50 6.37 -2.71
N PHE A 24 6.33 7.20 -2.07
CA PHE A 24 7.38 7.97 -2.74
C PHE A 24 8.43 7.08 -3.40
N LEU A 25 8.86 6.00 -2.72
CA LEU A 25 9.84 5.06 -3.24
C LEU A 25 9.30 4.27 -4.43
N ASP A 26 8.03 3.84 -4.38
CA ASP A 26 7.43 3.09 -5.48
C ASP A 26 7.32 3.95 -6.74
N ASP A 27 6.66 5.10 -6.66
CA ASP A 27 6.33 5.89 -7.84
C ASP A 27 7.51 6.72 -8.35
N LEU A 28 8.28 7.35 -7.46
CA LEU A 28 9.29 8.32 -7.83
C LEU A 28 10.68 7.70 -8.07
N LEU A 29 11.00 6.59 -7.41
CA LEU A 29 12.28 5.91 -7.58
C LEU A 29 12.17 4.64 -8.42
N LEU A 30 11.29 3.71 -8.03
CA LEU A 30 11.21 2.42 -8.72
C LEU A 30 10.64 2.56 -10.13
N GLY A 31 9.68 3.44 -10.35
CA GLY A 31 9.12 3.67 -11.68
C GLY A 31 10.19 4.06 -12.72
N PRO A 32 10.92 5.17 -12.53
CA PRO A 32 12.01 5.56 -13.42
C PRO A 32 13.13 4.51 -13.56
N ILE A 33 13.46 3.78 -12.48
CA ILE A 33 14.44 2.70 -12.55
C ILE A 33 13.93 1.58 -13.46
N LEU A 34 12.69 1.17 -13.36
CA LEU A 34 12.11 0.14 -14.24
C LEU A 34 12.11 0.58 -15.70
N ILE A 35 11.75 1.84 -15.99
CA ILE A 35 11.84 2.41 -17.33
C ILE A 35 13.29 2.33 -17.87
N ALA A 36 14.25 2.78 -17.07
CA ALA A 36 15.66 2.75 -17.48
C ALA A 36 16.18 1.33 -17.71
N LEU A 37 15.77 0.38 -16.88
CA LEU A 37 16.18 -1.02 -17.01
C LEU A 37 15.68 -1.67 -18.29
N THR A 38 14.52 -1.27 -18.83
CA THR A 38 13.99 -1.84 -20.08
C THR A 38 14.84 -1.50 -21.29
N VAL A 39 15.70 -0.48 -21.21
CA VAL A 39 16.67 -0.13 -22.29
C VAL A 39 17.81 -1.17 -22.36
N TRP A 40 18.19 -1.74 -21.21
CA TRP A 40 19.36 -2.63 -21.11
C TRP A 40 18.97 -4.11 -20.99
N VAL A 41 17.78 -4.39 -20.48
CA VAL A 41 17.30 -5.74 -20.17
C VAL A 41 15.96 -5.98 -20.85
N PRO A 42 15.74 -7.17 -21.44
CA PRO A 42 14.44 -7.51 -22.04
C PRO A 42 13.28 -7.21 -21.09
N TRP A 43 12.29 -6.49 -21.60
CA TRP A 43 11.18 -5.97 -20.80
C TRP A 43 10.45 -7.04 -19.98
N TYR A 44 10.30 -8.25 -20.51
CA TYR A 44 9.62 -9.35 -19.82
C TYR A 44 10.40 -9.85 -18.58
N LEU A 45 11.73 -9.75 -18.59
CA LEU A 45 12.55 -10.04 -17.40
C LEU A 45 12.42 -8.94 -16.36
N VAL A 46 12.49 -7.67 -16.79
CA VAL A 46 12.27 -6.52 -15.89
C VAL A 46 10.90 -6.61 -15.26
N PHE A 47 9.87 -6.87 -16.06
CA PHE A 47 8.49 -7.06 -15.60
C PHE A 47 8.37 -8.20 -14.57
N GLY A 48 8.87 -9.39 -14.90
CA GLY A 48 8.74 -10.57 -14.03
C GLY A 48 9.45 -10.39 -12.69
N VAL A 49 10.68 -9.87 -12.70
CA VAL A 49 11.45 -9.62 -11.48
C VAL A 49 10.80 -8.52 -10.65
N ALA A 50 10.38 -7.42 -11.27
CA ALA A 50 9.74 -6.30 -10.58
C ALA A 50 8.40 -6.72 -9.95
N ALA A 51 7.53 -7.39 -10.71
CA ALA A 51 6.25 -7.86 -10.20
C ALA A 51 6.43 -8.84 -9.02
N GLY A 52 7.39 -9.77 -9.12
CA GLY A 52 7.70 -10.72 -8.04
C GLY A 52 8.25 -10.04 -6.80
N ALA A 53 9.26 -9.19 -6.95
CA ALA A 53 9.89 -8.48 -5.84
C ALA A 53 8.91 -7.55 -5.13
N LEU A 54 8.14 -6.75 -5.88
CA LEU A 54 7.13 -5.85 -5.33
C LEU A 54 6.02 -6.62 -4.61
N THR A 55 5.57 -7.74 -5.16
CA THR A 55 4.58 -8.61 -4.49
C THR A 55 5.10 -9.07 -3.13
N PHE A 56 6.34 -9.56 -3.09
CA PHE A 56 6.95 -10.03 -1.85
C PHE A 56 7.08 -8.90 -0.82
N VAL A 57 7.60 -7.74 -1.23
CA VAL A 57 7.75 -6.57 -0.35
C VAL A 57 6.39 -6.10 0.17
N ASN A 58 5.37 -6.01 -0.69
CA ASN A 58 4.02 -5.63 -0.30
C ASN A 58 3.43 -6.58 0.75
N ILE A 59 3.54 -7.89 0.54
CA ILE A 59 3.06 -8.90 1.49
C ILE A 59 3.80 -8.76 2.83
N ALA A 60 5.12 -8.63 2.80
CA ALA A 60 5.94 -8.49 4.00
C ALA A 60 5.58 -7.21 4.78
N CYS A 61 5.45 -6.07 4.09
CA CYS A 61 5.03 -4.80 4.69
C CYS A 61 3.63 -4.88 5.30
N CYS A 62 2.66 -5.47 4.58
CA CYS A 62 1.31 -5.64 5.08
C CYS A 62 1.24 -6.57 6.29
N ALA A 63 1.99 -7.68 6.28
CA ALA A 63 2.05 -8.62 7.40
C ALA A 63 2.69 -7.96 8.63
N TRP A 64 3.82 -7.26 8.45
CA TRP A 64 4.48 -6.52 9.52
C TRP A 64 3.57 -5.43 10.09
N MET A 65 2.92 -4.66 9.23
CA MET A 65 2.00 -3.61 9.66
C MET A 65 0.81 -4.16 10.45
N GLN A 66 0.23 -5.29 10.03
CA GLN A 66 -0.87 -5.92 10.76
C GLN A 66 -0.45 -6.41 12.15
N GLN A 67 0.71 -7.06 12.26
CA GLN A 67 1.24 -7.51 13.55
C GLN A 67 1.49 -6.33 14.51
N ARG A 68 2.16 -5.28 14.01
CA ARG A 68 2.45 -4.10 14.82
C ARG A 68 1.23 -3.27 15.16
N TRP A 69 0.22 -3.28 14.29
CA TRP A 69 -1.03 -2.57 14.53
C TRP A 69 -1.78 -3.11 15.73
N ASP A 70 -1.86 -4.43 15.88
CA ASP A 70 -2.54 -5.06 17.00
C ASP A 70 -1.79 -4.80 18.33
N ASP A 71 -0.47 -4.81 18.32
CA ASP A 71 0.36 -4.45 19.48
C ASP A 71 0.21 -2.96 19.83
N TRP A 72 0.17 -2.11 18.79
CA TRP A 72 0.02 -0.68 18.94
C TRP A 72 -1.37 -0.31 19.48
N ILE A 73 -2.46 -0.89 18.97
CA ILE A 73 -3.81 -0.69 19.49
C ILE A 73 -3.92 -1.19 20.93
N ARG A 74 -3.37 -2.35 21.26
CA ARG A 74 -3.35 -2.88 22.63
C ARG A 74 -2.58 -1.99 23.61
N GLY A 75 -1.48 -1.38 23.16
CA GLY A 75 -0.68 -0.46 23.97
C GLY A 75 -1.29 0.92 24.21
N TYR A 76 -2.20 1.37 23.32
CA TYR A 76 -2.77 2.73 23.36
C TYR A 76 -4.19 2.82 23.94
N GLY A 77 -4.85 1.68 24.21
CA GLY A 77 -6.07 1.57 25.01
C GLY A 77 -7.26 2.46 24.55
N ALA A 78 -8.29 2.48 25.37
CA ALA A 78 -9.60 3.07 25.16
C ALA A 78 -9.67 4.50 24.58
N LYS A 79 -8.63 5.31 24.69
CA LYS A 79 -8.62 6.70 24.17
C LYS A 79 -8.48 6.77 22.64
N LEU A 80 -7.72 5.86 22.04
CA LEU A 80 -7.61 5.81 20.59
C LEU A 80 -8.87 5.18 19.99
N GLU A 81 -9.38 4.15 20.63
CA GLU A 81 -10.63 3.49 20.26
C GLU A 81 -11.80 4.49 20.26
N ALA A 82 -11.91 5.33 21.29
CA ALA A 82 -12.91 6.39 21.36
C ALA A 82 -12.76 7.45 20.25
N ARG A 83 -11.51 7.81 19.86
CA ARG A 83 -11.27 8.74 18.75
C ARG A 83 -11.55 8.11 17.38
N LEU A 84 -11.16 6.87 17.18
CA LEU A 84 -11.48 6.11 15.98
C LEU A 84 -12.99 5.88 15.86
N GLU A 85 -13.69 5.61 16.97
CA GLU A 85 -15.15 5.52 17.03
C GLU A 85 -15.81 6.84 16.63
N LYS A 86 -15.29 7.97 17.09
CA LYS A 86 -15.76 9.32 16.71
C LYS A 86 -15.53 9.62 15.22
N LEU A 87 -14.40 9.22 14.66
CA LEU A 87 -14.10 9.30 13.23
C LEU A 87 -15.02 8.36 12.41
N ARG A 88 -15.28 7.16 12.92
CA ARG A 88 -16.25 6.20 12.33
C ARG A 88 -17.67 6.75 12.25
N ARG A 89 -18.12 7.48 13.27
CA ARG A 89 -19.46 8.11 13.30
C ARG A 89 -19.52 9.35 12.40
N GLY A 90 -18.40 9.92 12.01
CA GLY A 90 -18.32 11.05 11.09
C GLY A 90 -18.77 10.67 9.68
N ARG A 91 -19.64 11.48 9.06
CA ARG A 91 -20.22 11.26 7.71
C ARG A 91 -19.13 11.14 6.61
N LEU A 92 -17.94 11.68 6.82
CA LEU A 92 -16.84 11.70 5.83
C LEU A 92 -16.28 10.31 5.50
N LEU A 93 -16.25 9.39 6.47
CA LEU A 93 -15.73 8.03 6.28
C LEU A 93 -16.80 7.01 5.87
N ARG A 94 -18.08 7.41 5.89
CA ARG A 94 -19.20 6.49 5.65
C ARG A 94 -19.42 6.09 4.19
N HIS A 95 -19.06 6.94 3.22
CA HIS A 95 -19.44 6.69 1.82
C HIS A 95 -18.38 6.02 0.94
N PRO A 96 -17.13 6.46 0.79
CA PRO A 96 -16.20 5.74 -0.07
C PRO A 96 -15.46 4.60 0.64
N LEU A 97 -15.10 4.78 1.92
CA LEU A 97 -14.33 3.78 2.67
C LEU A 97 -15.20 2.63 3.23
N GLY A 98 -16.49 2.87 3.45
CA GLY A 98 -17.43 1.81 3.83
C GLY A 98 -17.66 0.77 2.73
N TRP A 99 -17.43 1.12 1.48
CA TRP A 99 -17.46 0.19 0.36
C TRP A 99 -16.22 -0.71 0.32
N ILE A 100 -15.05 -0.15 0.60
CA ILE A 100 -13.77 -0.89 0.68
C ILE A 100 -13.77 -1.81 1.91
N ALA A 101 -14.41 -1.37 3.00
CA ALA A 101 -14.53 -2.14 4.25
C ALA A 101 -15.56 -3.27 4.22
N ARG A 102 -16.42 -3.36 3.20
CA ARG A 102 -17.24 -4.55 2.97
C ARG A 102 -16.32 -5.65 2.48
N ASP A 103 -16.46 -6.86 3.06
CA ASP A 103 -15.67 -8.09 2.88
C ASP A 103 -15.46 -8.57 1.42
N SER A 104 -15.50 -7.66 0.45
CA SER A 104 -15.30 -7.96 -0.96
C SER A 104 -13.81 -7.94 -1.31
N THR A 105 -13.23 -9.10 -1.47
CA THR A 105 -11.87 -9.28 -1.99
C THR A 105 -11.68 -8.53 -3.32
N VAL A 106 -12.71 -8.48 -4.16
CA VAL A 106 -12.69 -7.82 -5.46
C VAL A 106 -12.49 -6.31 -5.32
N LEU A 107 -13.30 -5.64 -4.48
CA LEU A 107 -13.19 -4.19 -4.25
C LEU A 107 -11.83 -3.81 -3.63
N LEU A 108 -11.36 -4.62 -2.68
CA LEU A 108 -10.06 -4.41 -2.06
C LEU A 108 -8.92 -4.57 -3.07
N THR A 109 -9.03 -5.55 -3.97
CA THR A 109 -8.04 -5.80 -5.03
C THR A 109 -8.02 -4.64 -6.04
N ILE A 110 -9.19 -4.15 -6.47
CA ILE A 110 -9.28 -2.99 -7.37
C ILE A 110 -8.72 -1.74 -6.71
N ALA A 111 -9.11 -1.45 -5.47
CA ALA A 111 -8.59 -0.30 -4.74
C ALA A 111 -7.07 -0.38 -4.53
N ALA A 112 -6.55 -1.57 -4.21
CA ALA A 112 -5.11 -1.79 -4.07
C ALA A 112 -4.36 -1.60 -5.40
N GLY A 113 -4.94 -2.04 -6.51
CA GLY A 113 -4.38 -1.84 -7.85
C GLY A 113 -4.26 -0.36 -8.25
N LEU A 114 -5.16 0.50 -7.73
CA LEU A 114 -5.19 1.93 -8.05
C LEU A 114 -4.32 2.79 -7.13
N ILE A 115 -4.30 2.50 -5.84
CA ILE A 115 -3.67 3.38 -4.83
C ILE A 115 -2.60 2.70 -3.97
N GLY A 116 -2.31 1.46 -4.25
CA GLY A 116 -1.29 0.66 -3.55
C GLY A 116 -1.83 -0.16 -2.38
N THR A 117 -1.32 -1.38 -2.27
CA THR A 117 -1.79 -2.36 -1.27
C THR A 117 -1.59 -1.90 0.16
N VAL A 118 -0.42 -1.34 0.47
CA VAL A 118 -0.06 -0.89 1.83
C VAL A 118 -1.00 0.23 2.29
N ILE A 119 -1.30 1.18 1.40
CA ILE A 119 -2.22 2.29 1.68
C ILE A 119 -3.63 1.77 1.94
N VAL A 120 -4.13 0.86 1.09
CA VAL A 120 -5.47 0.28 1.26
C VAL A 120 -5.58 -0.50 2.56
N VAL A 121 -4.57 -1.29 2.92
CA VAL A 121 -4.53 -2.02 4.19
C VAL A 121 -4.53 -1.05 5.38
N ALA A 122 -3.71 0.01 5.33
CA ALA A 122 -3.65 1.03 6.39
C ALA A 122 -5.01 1.73 6.57
N VAL A 123 -5.62 2.18 5.46
CA VAL A 123 -6.92 2.87 5.48
C VAL A 123 -8.04 1.94 5.98
N THR A 124 -8.06 0.69 5.53
CA THR A 124 -9.05 -0.29 5.97
C THR A 124 -8.94 -0.57 7.47
N ARG A 125 -7.72 -0.66 7.99
CA ARG A 125 -7.47 -0.83 9.43
C ARG A 125 -7.86 0.42 10.23
N LEU A 126 -7.57 1.61 9.73
CA LEU A 126 -8.01 2.88 10.33
C LEU A 126 -9.53 3.01 10.37
N ALA A 127 -10.24 2.56 9.33
CA ALA A 127 -11.68 2.51 9.30
C ALA A 127 -12.29 1.50 10.31
N GLY A 128 -11.43 0.76 11.02
CA GLY A 128 -11.81 -0.15 12.09
C GLY A 128 -12.40 -1.45 11.62
N SER A 129 -12.07 -1.87 10.41
CA SER A 129 -12.42 -3.16 9.87
C SER A 129 -11.67 -4.29 10.58
N LYS A 130 -12.19 -5.50 10.47
CA LYS A 130 -11.48 -6.70 10.87
C LYS A 130 -10.13 -6.79 10.17
N PRO A 131 -9.16 -7.54 10.72
CA PRO A 131 -7.89 -7.80 10.03
C PRO A 131 -8.17 -8.35 8.63
N ILE A 132 -7.49 -7.80 7.64
CA ILE A 132 -7.62 -8.26 6.26
C ILE A 132 -7.04 -9.66 6.15
N GLY A 133 -7.75 -10.57 5.52
CA GLY A 133 -7.34 -11.96 5.37
C GLY A 133 -6.07 -12.09 4.53
N ARG A 134 -5.23 -13.10 4.82
CA ARG A 134 -3.98 -13.34 4.07
C ARG A 134 -4.20 -13.48 2.57
N ARG A 135 -5.30 -14.14 2.15
CA ARG A 135 -5.66 -14.28 0.73
C ARG A 135 -5.95 -12.93 0.08
N GLN A 136 -6.65 -12.05 0.78
CA GLN A 136 -6.99 -10.72 0.28
C GLN A 136 -5.73 -9.87 0.10
N ILE A 137 -4.79 -9.92 1.05
CA ILE A 137 -3.49 -9.24 0.94
C ILE A 137 -2.71 -9.80 -0.25
N LEU A 138 -2.69 -11.11 -0.43
CA LEU A 138 -1.99 -11.73 -1.55
C LEU A 138 -2.55 -11.24 -2.89
N PHE A 139 -3.87 -11.33 -3.10
CA PHE A 139 -4.49 -10.87 -4.35
C PHE A 139 -4.28 -9.37 -4.59
N ALA A 140 -4.45 -8.55 -3.56
CA ALA A 140 -4.23 -7.12 -3.63
C ALA A 140 -2.77 -6.78 -3.99
N SER A 141 -1.81 -7.48 -3.36
CA SER A 141 -0.38 -7.28 -3.62
C SER A 141 0.01 -7.71 -5.03
N VAL A 142 -0.48 -8.85 -5.50
CA VAL A 142 -0.25 -9.31 -6.88
C VAL A 142 -0.84 -8.32 -7.88
N ALA A 143 -2.10 -7.91 -7.71
CA ALA A 143 -2.77 -6.99 -8.61
C ALA A 143 -2.04 -5.65 -8.71
N TYR A 144 -1.64 -5.07 -7.57
CA TYR A 144 -0.85 -3.83 -7.55
C TYR A 144 0.51 -4.01 -8.23
N SER A 145 1.26 -5.04 -7.86
CA SER A 145 2.63 -5.23 -8.35
C SER A 145 2.65 -5.52 -9.86
N VAL A 146 1.69 -6.33 -10.35
CA VAL A 146 1.55 -6.60 -11.78
C VAL A 146 1.14 -5.33 -12.53
N GLY A 147 0.15 -4.58 -12.02
CA GLY A 147 -0.28 -3.31 -12.62
C GLY A 147 0.84 -2.29 -12.66
N PHE A 148 1.56 -2.11 -11.57
CA PHE A 148 2.70 -1.20 -11.47
C PHE A 148 3.81 -1.60 -12.45
N ALA A 149 4.27 -2.85 -12.40
CA ALA A 149 5.32 -3.33 -13.28
C ALA A 149 4.92 -3.23 -14.76
N ALA A 150 3.68 -3.58 -15.11
CA ALA A 150 3.19 -3.46 -16.49
C ALA A 150 3.17 -2.01 -16.99
N THR A 151 2.76 -1.07 -16.14
CA THR A 151 2.71 0.36 -16.49
C THR A 151 4.11 0.88 -16.80
N TYR A 152 5.06 0.69 -15.90
CA TYR A 152 6.39 1.27 -16.05
C TYR A 152 7.24 0.55 -17.10
N THR A 153 7.15 -0.76 -17.23
CA THR A 153 7.82 -1.48 -18.33
C THR A 153 7.18 -1.16 -19.68
N GLY A 154 5.85 -1.01 -19.74
CA GLY A 154 5.15 -0.56 -20.95
C GLY A 154 5.57 0.83 -21.41
N ILE A 155 5.72 1.78 -20.48
CA ILE A 155 6.27 3.12 -20.78
C ILE A 155 7.70 3.00 -21.30
N GLY A 156 8.54 2.19 -20.69
CA GLY A 156 9.93 1.96 -21.12
C GLY A 156 10.01 1.45 -22.56
N VAL A 157 9.21 0.43 -22.89
CA VAL A 157 9.12 -0.11 -24.26
C VAL A 157 8.62 0.93 -25.26
N ALA A 158 7.63 1.74 -24.87
CA ALA A 158 7.11 2.80 -25.73
C ALA A 158 8.18 3.87 -26.03
N ILE A 159 8.96 4.28 -25.03
CA ILE A 159 10.07 5.22 -25.19
C ILE A 159 11.17 4.62 -26.09
N GLU A 160 11.53 3.36 -25.87
CA GLU A 160 12.54 2.68 -26.70
C GLU A 160 12.12 2.65 -28.18
N ASN A 161 10.85 2.30 -28.44
CA ASN A 161 10.34 2.28 -29.81
C ASN A 161 10.32 3.67 -30.45
N LEU A 162 9.98 4.72 -29.66
CA LEU A 162 9.98 6.09 -30.16
C LEU A 162 11.40 6.55 -30.55
N VAL A 163 12.40 6.26 -29.72
CA VAL A 163 13.79 6.63 -29.99
C VAL A 163 14.35 5.90 -31.21
N ARG A 164 13.87 4.69 -31.51
CA ARG A 164 14.32 3.94 -32.71
C ARG A 164 13.72 4.49 -34.03
N ILE A 165 12.66 5.28 -33.96
CA ILE A 165 11.98 5.86 -35.15
C ILE A 165 12.58 7.22 -35.53
N ILE A 166 13.21 7.92 -34.58
CA ILE A 166 13.88 9.20 -34.76
C ILE A 166 15.33 8.98 -35.20
#